data_9541370904530cea291c9dfef29bcebb
#
_entry.id   9541370904530cea291c9dfef29bcebb
#
_cell.length_a   1.000
_cell.length_b   1.000
_cell.length_c   1.000
_cell.angle_alpha   90.00
_cell.angle_beta   90.00
_cell.angle_gamma   90.00
#
_symmetry.space_group_name_H-M   'P 1'
#
loop_
_entity.id
_entity.type
_entity.pdbx_description
1 polymer ?
#
loop_
_entity_poly.entity_id
_entity_poly.type
_entity_poly.pdbx_seq_one_letter_code
_entity_poly.pdbx_strand_id
1 'polypeptide(L)'
;MKKMGAYKTMGRGENRRTMCNPYIWVLVAMELNPMLYAEVVTWLTDKLILNRIEAGDKYNVLSRAISRFPDADYSKMAKGLNWIVFNEHESMIRNRATPEQLKELETLQSNLAFCIEMGTISSFSNLMNMMRSIYVKKWGEEAVTSKNVK
;
A
#
# COMPACT_ATOMS: atom_id res chain seq x y z
N MET A 1 15.51 -13.53 12.95
CA MET A 1 14.29 -13.49 13.81
C MET A 1 14.63 -14.08 15.16
N LYS A 2 14.57 -13.30 16.27
CA LYS A 2 14.65 -13.86 17.63
C LYS A 2 13.43 -14.79 17.83
N LYS A 3 13.66 -16.03 18.25
CA LYS A 3 12.60 -16.96 18.67
C LYS A 3 11.90 -16.34 19.88
N MET A 4 10.77 -15.66 19.66
CA MET A 4 9.91 -15.24 20.76
C MET A 4 9.26 -16.51 21.33
N GLY A 5 9.49 -16.77 22.63
CA GLY A 5 8.85 -17.89 23.31
C GLY A 5 7.34 -17.81 23.21
N ALA A 6 6.69 -18.96 23.08
CA ALA A 6 5.23 -19.04 22.90
C ALA A 6 4.47 -18.46 24.11
N TYR A 7 4.96 -18.73 25.32
CA TYR A 7 4.38 -18.24 26.57
C TYR A 7 5.43 -18.17 27.69
N LYS A 8 5.15 -17.41 28.75
CA LYS A 8 5.93 -17.34 29.98
C LYS A 8 5.00 -17.34 31.18
N THR A 9 5.20 -18.32 32.08
CA THR A 9 4.45 -18.40 33.33
C THR A 9 5.24 -17.73 34.45
N MET A 10 4.58 -16.89 35.27
CA MET A 10 5.17 -16.15 36.39
C MET A 10 4.26 -16.31 37.62
N GLY A 11 4.86 -16.27 38.83
CA GLY A 11 4.15 -16.41 40.11
C GLY A 11 3.88 -17.85 40.55
N ARG A 12 3.36 -18.02 41.77
CA ARG A 12 2.97 -19.30 42.39
C ARG A 12 1.56 -19.22 42.98
N GLY A 13 0.86 -20.36 43.07
CA GLY A 13 -0.48 -20.42 43.65
C GLY A 13 -1.48 -19.54 42.93
N GLU A 14 -2.31 -18.84 43.67
CA GLU A 14 -3.35 -17.93 43.16
C GLU A 14 -2.78 -16.73 42.36
N ASN A 15 -1.51 -16.38 42.59
CA ASN A 15 -0.82 -15.30 41.85
C ASN A 15 -0.14 -15.79 40.56
N ARG A 16 -0.40 -17.01 40.13
CA ARG A 16 0.16 -17.55 38.88
C ARG A 16 -0.47 -16.85 37.70
N ARG A 17 0.38 -16.22 36.85
CA ARG A 17 0.00 -15.56 35.60
C ARG A 17 0.75 -16.17 34.44
N THR A 18 0.06 -16.36 33.34
CA THR A 18 0.67 -16.81 32.08
C THR A 18 0.58 -15.66 31.08
N MET A 19 1.74 -15.19 30.63
CA MET A 19 1.83 -14.23 29.53
C MET A 19 2.12 -15.03 28.24
N CYS A 20 1.29 -14.83 27.23
CA CYS A 20 1.51 -15.45 25.93
C CYS A 20 1.86 -14.38 24.88
N ASN A 21 2.44 -14.83 23.79
CA ASN A 21 2.66 -13.99 22.63
C ASN A 21 1.30 -13.50 22.10
N PRO A 22 1.16 -12.20 21.73
CA PRO A 22 -0.10 -11.66 21.19
C PRO A 22 -0.69 -12.47 20.04
N TYR A 23 0.15 -13.00 19.15
CA TYR A 23 -0.33 -13.87 18.05
C TYR A 23 -0.97 -15.16 18.54
N ILE A 24 -0.39 -15.80 19.57
CA ILE A 24 -0.97 -17.01 20.19
C ILE A 24 -2.27 -16.67 20.90
N TRP A 25 -2.31 -15.52 21.57
CA TRP A 25 -3.53 -15.06 22.24
C TRP A 25 -4.67 -14.85 21.23
N VAL A 26 -4.38 -14.22 20.09
CA VAL A 26 -5.37 -14.04 19.01
C VAL A 26 -5.87 -15.40 18.49
N LEU A 27 -4.97 -16.35 18.23
CA LEU A 27 -5.35 -17.70 17.79
C LEU A 27 -6.27 -18.41 18.80
N VAL A 28 -5.95 -18.34 20.10
CA VAL A 28 -6.77 -18.91 21.16
C VAL A 28 -8.13 -18.20 21.25
N ALA A 29 -8.15 -16.87 21.14
CA ALA A 29 -9.39 -16.11 21.17
C ALA A 29 -10.29 -16.44 19.98
N MET A 30 -9.71 -16.65 18.79
CA MET A 30 -10.43 -17.07 17.58
C MET A 30 -10.99 -18.50 17.72
N GLU A 31 -10.25 -19.42 18.34
CA GLU A 31 -10.71 -20.79 18.60
C GLU A 31 -11.89 -20.82 19.59
N LEU A 32 -11.86 -19.96 20.61
CA LEU A 32 -12.90 -19.85 21.61
C LEU A 32 -14.14 -19.06 21.15
N ASN A 33 -13.99 -18.22 20.13
CA ASN A 33 -15.06 -17.38 19.60
C ASN A 33 -15.12 -17.46 18.06
N PRO A 34 -15.98 -18.33 17.50
CA PRO A 34 -16.13 -18.47 16.06
C PRO A 34 -16.58 -17.19 15.34
N MET A 35 -17.29 -16.28 16.01
CA MET A 35 -17.67 -15.00 15.44
C MET A 35 -16.45 -14.11 15.24
N LEU A 36 -15.56 -14.04 16.25
CA LEU A 36 -14.30 -13.33 16.14
C LEU A 36 -13.42 -13.90 15.01
N TYR A 37 -13.40 -15.23 14.86
CA TYR A 37 -12.71 -15.88 13.76
C TYR A 37 -13.24 -15.40 12.41
N ALA A 38 -14.56 -15.43 12.21
CA ALA A 38 -15.21 -14.98 10.97
C ALA A 38 -14.92 -13.50 10.68
N GLU A 39 -15.01 -12.63 11.67
CA GLU A 39 -14.70 -11.18 11.53
C GLU A 39 -13.25 -10.94 11.14
N VAL A 40 -12.29 -11.60 11.78
CA VAL A 40 -10.86 -11.47 11.46
C VAL A 40 -10.57 -11.97 10.05
N VAL A 41 -11.13 -13.12 9.65
CA VAL A 41 -10.95 -13.66 8.29
C VAL A 41 -11.56 -12.73 7.25
N THR A 42 -12.78 -12.24 7.48
CA THR A 42 -13.44 -11.28 6.58
C THR A 42 -12.60 -10.00 6.46
N TRP A 43 -12.16 -9.44 7.59
CA TRP A 43 -11.32 -8.24 7.58
C TRP A 43 -9.99 -8.43 6.82
N LEU A 44 -9.31 -9.57 7.04
CA LEU A 44 -8.08 -9.90 6.33
C LEU A 44 -8.31 -10.04 4.81
N THR A 45 -9.39 -10.70 4.42
CA THR A 45 -9.72 -10.92 3.02
C THR A 45 -10.10 -9.61 2.34
N ASP A 46 -11.06 -8.88 2.90
CA ASP A 46 -11.64 -7.70 2.25
C ASP A 46 -10.70 -6.48 2.28
N LYS A 47 -10.01 -6.27 3.40
CA LYS A 47 -9.21 -5.04 3.59
C LYS A 47 -7.76 -5.14 3.14
N LEU A 48 -7.12 -6.29 3.36
CA LEU A 48 -5.69 -6.42 3.06
C LEU A 48 -5.42 -7.11 1.73
N ILE A 49 -6.18 -8.15 1.40
CA ILE A 49 -5.91 -8.97 0.21
C ILE A 49 -6.55 -8.34 -1.02
N LEU A 50 -7.86 -8.05 -0.99
CA LEU A 50 -8.58 -7.53 -2.15
C LEU A 50 -8.04 -6.18 -2.58
N ASN A 51 -7.84 -5.22 -1.66
CA ASN A 51 -7.27 -3.92 -2.02
C ASN A 51 -5.87 -4.03 -2.66
N ARG A 52 -5.07 -5.04 -2.29
CA ARG A 52 -3.76 -5.25 -2.92
C ARG A 52 -3.86 -5.86 -4.30
N ILE A 53 -4.79 -6.80 -4.50
CA ILE A 53 -5.08 -7.40 -5.80
C ILE A 53 -5.58 -6.31 -6.75
N GLU A 54 -6.57 -5.53 -6.33
CA GLU A 54 -7.14 -4.43 -7.12
C GLU A 54 -6.08 -3.38 -7.50
N ALA A 55 -5.24 -2.97 -6.55
CA ALA A 55 -4.15 -2.03 -6.85
C ALA A 55 -3.11 -2.62 -7.83
N GLY A 56 -2.89 -3.94 -7.80
CA GLY A 56 -2.04 -4.65 -8.75
C GLY A 56 -2.67 -4.68 -10.15
N ASP A 57 -3.95 -4.97 -10.25
CA ASP A 57 -4.69 -5.03 -11.52
C ASP A 57 -4.75 -3.66 -12.19
N LYS A 58 -4.98 -2.60 -11.44
CA LYS A 58 -4.98 -1.22 -11.97
C LYS A 58 -3.59 -0.77 -12.42
N TYR A 59 -2.53 -1.25 -11.76
CA TYR A 59 -1.17 -1.04 -12.25
C TYR A 59 -0.94 -1.68 -13.63
N ASN A 60 -1.47 -2.89 -13.85
CA ASN A 60 -1.41 -3.56 -15.15
C ASN A 60 -2.16 -2.79 -16.23
N VAL A 61 -3.33 -2.22 -15.91
CA VAL A 61 -4.11 -1.36 -16.84
C VAL A 61 -3.31 -0.12 -17.22
N LEU A 62 -2.75 0.60 -16.23
CA LEU A 62 -1.92 1.77 -16.50
C LEU A 62 -0.65 1.41 -17.29
N SER A 63 0.03 0.32 -16.94
CA SER A 63 1.22 -0.16 -17.65
C SER A 63 0.92 -0.46 -19.13
N ARG A 64 -0.22 -1.05 -19.40
CA ARG A 64 -0.69 -1.31 -20.78
C ARG A 64 -1.02 0.00 -21.51
N ALA A 65 -1.62 0.98 -20.84
CA ALA A 65 -1.90 2.27 -21.45
C ALA A 65 -0.60 3.01 -21.85
N ILE A 66 0.42 3.00 -20.98
CA ILE A 66 1.70 3.67 -21.28
C ILE A 66 2.60 2.92 -22.27
N SER A 67 2.36 1.61 -22.51
CA SER A 67 3.14 0.86 -23.50
C SER A 67 3.00 1.42 -24.92
N ARG A 68 2.02 2.29 -25.15
CA ARG A 68 1.84 3.04 -26.41
C ARG A 68 2.90 4.13 -26.62
N PHE A 69 3.56 4.57 -25.57
CA PHE A 69 4.59 5.60 -25.65
C PHE A 69 5.96 4.96 -25.88
N PRO A 70 6.72 5.40 -26.91
CA PRO A 70 8.01 4.80 -27.24
C PRO A 70 9.08 5.00 -26.18
N ASP A 71 8.94 6.05 -25.35
CA ASP A 71 9.85 6.48 -24.28
C ASP A 71 9.35 6.08 -22.87
N ALA A 72 8.43 5.11 -22.80
CA ALA A 72 7.83 4.70 -21.54
C ALA A 72 8.87 4.12 -20.55
N ASP A 73 8.99 4.76 -19.38
CA ASP A 73 9.81 4.30 -18.25
C ASP A 73 8.92 3.87 -17.08
N TYR A 74 8.69 2.57 -16.98
CA TYR A 74 7.83 1.98 -15.94
C TYR A 74 8.37 2.19 -14.55
N SER A 75 9.71 2.27 -14.39
CA SER A 75 10.34 2.51 -13.09
C SER A 75 10.09 3.93 -12.62
N LYS A 76 10.25 4.92 -13.49
CA LYS A 76 9.94 6.32 -13.18
C LYS A 76 8.46 6.51 -12.85
N MET A 77 7.56 5.89 -13.63
CA MET A 77 6.13 5.92 -13.34
C MET A 77 5.82 5.33 -11.95
N ALA A 78 6.34 4.14 -11.65
CA ALA A 78 6.10 3.49 -10.37
C ALA A 78 6.62 4.31 -9.18
N LYS A 79 7.80 4.94 -9.33
CA LYS A 79 8.35 5.88 -8.34
C LYS A 79 7.45 7.10 -8.17
N GLY A 80 7.00 7.70 -9.27
CA GLY A 80 6.10 8.86 -9.24
C GLY A 80 4.79 8.57 -8.52
N LEU A 81 4.18 7.41 -8.76
CA LEU A 81 2.98 6.96 -8.04
C LEU A 81 3.23 6.85 -6.54
N ASN A 82 4.37 6.26 -6.14
CA ASN A 82 4.72 6.16 -4.72
C ASN A 82 4.90 7.55 -4.09
N TRP A 83 5.58 8.48 -4.77
CA TRP A 83 5.72 9.85 -4.27
C TRP A 83 4.38 10.56 -4.07
N ILE A 84 3.43 10.40 -5.00
CA ILE A 84 2.10 11.02 -4.89
C ILE A 84 1.33 10.47 -3.69
N VAL A 85 1.35 9.16 -3.48
CA VAL A 85 0.52 8.53 -2.44
C VAL A 85 1.20 8.58 -1.08
N PHE A 86 2.50 8.26 -0.99
CA PHE A 86 3.20 8.06 0.28
C PHE A 86 4.13 9.22 0.67
N ASN A 87 4.38 10.17 -0.23
CA ASN A 87 5.40 11.21 -0.09
C ASN A 87 6.82 10.68 0.15
N GLU A 88 7.06 9.43 -0.23
CA GLU A 88 8.35 8.74 -0.13
C GLU A 88 8.46 7.62 -1.15
N HIS A 89 9.68 7.12 -1.37
CA HIS A 89 9.91 5.95 -2.22
C HIS A 89 10.92 5.03 -1.56
N GLU A 90 10.44 3.92 -1.04
CA GLU A 90 11.24 2.82 -0.53
C GLU A 90 10.87 1.51 -1.24
N SER A 91 11.80 0.57 -1.22
CA SER A 91 11.49 -0.78 -1.66
C SER A 91 10.37 -1.38 -0.80
N MET A 92 9.38 -1.99 -1.46
CA MET A 92 8.24 -2.64 -0.81
C MET A 92 7.34 -1.73 0.06
N ILE A 93 7.37 -0.39 -0.17
CA ILE A 93 6.55 0.57 0.58
C ILE A 93 5.05 0.20 0.56
N ARG A 94 4.57 -0.34 -0.56
CA ARG A 94 3.17 -0.78 -0.72
C ARG A 94 2.78 -1.92 0.22
N ASN A 95 3.74 -2.69 0.75
CA ASN A 95 3.46 -3.76 1.71
C ASN A 95 3.12 -3.23 3.11
N ARG A 96 3.50 -1.97 3.39
CA ARG A 96 3.22 -1.27 4.64
C ARG A 96 2.09 -0.24 4.51
N ALA A 97 1.51 -0.13 3.30
CA ALA A 97 0.48 0.83 3.00
C ALA A 97 -0.84 0.52 3.73
N THR A 98 -1.54 1.56 4.15
CA THR A 98 -2.89 1.43 4.70
C THR A 98 -3.90 1.10 3.58
N PRO A 99 -5.07 0.54 3.90
CA PRO A 99 -6.13 0.30 2.92
C PRO A 99 -6.54 1.57 2.15
N GLU A 100 -6.57 2.72 2.83
CA GLU A 100 -6.91 4.02 2.24
C GLU A 100 -5.86 4.45 1.21
N GLN A 101 -4.57 4.29 1.54
CA GLN A 101 -3.46 4.57 0.62
C GLN A 101 -3.47 3.64 -0.59
N LEU A 102 -3.78 2.37 -0.41
CA LEU A 102 -3.92 1.42 -1.53
C LEU A 102 -5.07 1.80 -2.45
N LYS A 103 -6.21 2.20 -1.88
CA LYS A 103 -7.37 2.67 -2.65
C LYS A 103 -7.08 3.99 -3.38
N GLU A 104 -6.35 4.90 -2.76
CA GLU A 104 -5.88 6.12 -3.44
C GLU A 104 -4.97 5.78 -4.62
N LEU A 105 -4.02 4.85 -4.43
CA LEU A 105 -3.12 4.38 -5.48
C LEU A 105 -3.90 3.78 -6.66
N GLU A 106 -4.88 2.93 -6.39
CA GLU A 106 -5.76 2.32 -7.38
C GLU A 106 -6.53 3.39 -8.18
N THR A 107 -7.15 4.34 -7.48
CA THR A 107 -7.91 5.43 -8.09
C THR A 107 -7.01 6.28 -8.99
N LEU A 108 -5.81 6.63 -8.52
CA LEU A 108 -4.84 7.40 -9.28
C LEU A 108 -4.42 6.66 -10.56
N GLN A 109 -4.12 5.37 -10.46
CA GLN A 109 -3.74 4.54 -11.61
C GLN A 109 -4.85 4.45 -12.66
N SER A 110 -6.10 4.26 -12.21
CA SER A 110 -7.27 4.20 -13.08
C SER A 110 -7.51 5.52 -13.80
N ASN A 111 -7.42 6.65 -13.09
CA ASN A 111 -7.61 7.98 -13.65
C ASN A 111 -6.53 8.32 -14.68
N LEU A 112 -5.26 8.01 -14.40
CA LEU A 112 -4.16 8.24 -15.35
C LEU A 112 -4.32 7.36 -16.60
N ALA A 113 -4.68 6.09 -16.46
CA ALA A 113 -4.94 5.22 -17.58
C ALA A 113 -6.09 5.75 -18.45
N PHE A 114 -7.18 6.17 -17.83
CA PHE A 114 -8.30 6.78 -18.52
C PHE A 114 -7.91 8.06 -19.29
N CYS A 115 -7.10 8.94 -18.69
CA CYS A 115 -6.61 10.15 -19.37
C CYS A 115 -5.72 9.82 -20.58
N ILE A 116 -4.94 8.75 -20.52
CA ILE A 116 -4.13 8.27 -21.65
C ILE A 116 -5.05 7.72 -22.75
N GLU A 117 -6.04 6.92 -22.41
CA GLU A 117 -6.98 6.33 -23.36
C GLU A 117 -7.83 7.39 -24.07
N MET A 118 -8.26 8.42 -23.35
CA MET A 118 -8.99 9.56 -23.90
C MET A 118 -8.10 10.54 -24.70
N GLY A 119 -6.79 10.29 -24.79
CA GLY A 119 -5.85 11.14 -25.53
C GLY A 119 -5.48 12.46 -24.85
N THR A 120 -5.95 12.71 -23.63
CA THR A 120 -5.57 13.90 -22.84
C THR A 120 -4.08 13.90 -22.51
N ILE A 121 -3.52 12.70 -22.26
CA ILE A 121 -2.09 12.48 -22.07
C ILE A 121 -1.56 11.81 -23.34
N SER A 122 -0.82 12.57 -24.14
CA SER A 122 -0.34 12.14 -25.48
C SER A 122 1.10 11.63 -25.50
N SER A 123 1.87 11.79 -24.40
CA SER A 123 3.26 11.34 -24.27
C SER A 123 3.63 10.97 -22.85
N PHE A 124 4.70 10.21 -22.70
CA PHE A 124 5.23 9.86 -21.37
C PHE A 124 5.70 11.11 -20.59
N SER A 125 6.26 12.10 -21.28
CA SER A 125 6.65 13.38 -20.67
C SER A 125 5.42 14.13 -20.11
N ASN A 126 4.31 14.16 -20.85
CA ASN A 126 3.04 14.76 -20.38
C ASN A 126 2.48 14.03 -19.16
N LEU A 127 2.57 12.69 -19.15
CA LEU A 127 2.21 11.89 -17.98
C LEU A 127 3.01 12.29 -16.75
N MET A 128 4.34 12.37 -16.87
CA MET A 128 5.22 12.74 -15.77
C MET A 128 4.97 14.17 -15.27
N ASN A 129 4.70 15.11 -16.16
CA ASN A 129 4.32 16.49 -15.80
C ASN A 129 3.00 16.53 -15.03
N MET A 130 1.99 15.77 -15.47
CA MET A 130 0.72 15.65 -14.77
C MET A 130 0.89 15.06 -13.37
N MET A 131 1.65 13.97 -13.25
CA MET A 131 1.97 13.35 -11.97
C MET A 131 2.69 14.32 -11.02
N ARG A 132 3.63 15.13 -11.55
CA ARG A 132 4.31 16.16 -10.76
C ARG A 132 3.34 17.25 -10.29
N SER A 133 2.41 17.68 -11.12
CA SER A 133 1.38 18.66 -10.74
C SER A 133 0.45 18.11 -9.65
N ILE A 134 0.06 16.83 -9.72
CA ILE A 134 -0.72 16.17 -8.68
C ILE A 134 0.07 16.11 -7.36
N TYR A 135 1.35 15.76 -7.41
CA TYR A 135 2.22 15.72 -6.24
C TYR A 135 2.33 17.09 -5.57
N VAL A 136 2.62 18.16 -6.34
CA VAL A 136 2.72 19.53 -5.84
C VAL A 136 1.39 19.98 -5.22
N LYS A 137 0.27 19.70 -5.88
CA LYS A 137 -1.06 20.04 -5.36
C LYS A 137 -1.37 19.35 -4.02
N LYS A 138 -0.90 18.12 -3.84
CA LYS A 138 -1.16 17.34 -2.62
C LYS A 138 -0.22 17.69 -1.47
N TRP A 139 1.08 17.87 -1.75
CA TRP A 139 2.13 17.98 -0.74
C TRP A 139 2.76 19.37 -0.64
N GLY A 140 2.48 20.27 -1.60
CA GLY A 140 3.02 21.61 -1.68
C GLY A 140 4.38 21.70 -2.42
N GLU A 141 4.73 22.92 -2.83
CA GLU A 141 5.98 23.17 -3.59
C GLU A 141 7.25 22.98 -2.75
N GLU A 142 7.20 23.24 -1.46
CA GLU A 142 8.33 23.07 -0.53
C GLU A 142 8.83 21.61 -0.46
N ALA A 143 7.93 20.65 -0.59
CA ALA A 143 8.27 19.23 -0.62
C ALA A 143 9.06 18.82 -1.86
N VAL A 144 8.94 19.56 -2.96
CA VAL A 144 9.68 19.31 -4.22
C VAL A 144 11.13 19.81 -4.10
N THR A 145 11.31 20.95 -3.45
CA THR A 145 12.63 21.60 -3.36
C THR A 145 13.57 20.88 -2.39
N SER A 146 13.01 20.38 -1.27
CA SER A 146 13.80 19.69 -0.23
C SER A 146 14.34 18.31 -0.66
N LYS A 147 13.80 17.71 -1.72
CA LYS A 147 14.14 16.35 -2.19
C LYS A 147 15.02 16.30 -3.44
N ASN A 148 15.22 17.43 -4.11
CA ASN A 148 16.17 17.55 -5.22
C ASN A 148 17.62 17.83 -4.76
N VAL A 149 17.88 17.90 -3.46
CA VAL A 149 19.19 18.25 -2.84
C VAL A 149 19.90 17.03 -2.23
N LYS A 150 19.45 15.79 -2.55
CA LYS A 150 20.17 14.58 -2.11
C LYS A 150 20.53 13.68 -3.27
#